data_f7b3171e50b61dd96517c2321ddae5b9
#
_entry.id   f7b3171e50b61dd96517c2321ddae5b9
#
_cell.length_a   1.000
_cell.length_b   1.000
_cell.length_c   1.000
_cell.angle_alpha   90.00
_cell.angle_beta   90.00
_cell.angle_gamma   90.00
#
_symmetry.space_group_name_H-M   'P 1'
#
loop_
_entity.id
_entity.type
_entity.pdbx_description
1 polymer ?
#
loop_
_entity_poly.entity_id
_entity_poly.type
_entity_poly.pdbx_seq_one_letter_code
_entity_poly.pdbx_strand_id
1 'polypeptide(L)'
;MKQNKVPTKKVPSALTIGIARGGLEIKQFMRQRESVVFTLAFPIMLLAIFGSVFTNELTDGVTFSQYFVAGMIASGLVNTGFQQLAIMIPVESDFGTLKRLRGTPMPASSYFIGKAIVVFVTMAFQVLLLLIAGVLFFGVNLPTDPAKWFTFTWLIILGSAASTSLGIAFSVIPKSGRSASAVVSPVVIILQFFSGVFFVFTDLPGWMQQVAAIFPLKWMTQGMRSVFLPDSFATAEVAGSWETEKTFLIILAWFIAGLIISIRTFKWDRQK
;
A
#
# COMPACT_ATOMS: atom_id res chain seq x y z
N MET A 1 -54.38 -20.43 -18.15
CA MET A 1 -53.18 -20.47 -17.33
C MET A 1 -52.48 -19.11 -17.38
N LYS A 2 -52.56 -18.29 -16.32
CA LYS A 2 -51.82 -17.02 -16.21
C LYS A 2 -50.39 -17.36 -15.83
N GLN A 3 -49.41 -17.13 -16.74
CA GLN A 3 -48.01 -17.20 -16.45
C GLN A 3 -47.66 -16.11 -15.41
N ASN A 4 -47.41 -16.51 -14.18
CA ASN A 4 -46.83 -15.63 -13.17
C ASN A 4 -45.41 -15.28 -13.63
N LYS A 5 -45.26 -14.06 -14.19
CA LYS A 5 -43.91 -13.48 -14.46
C LYS A 5 -43.22 -13.32 -13.12
N VAL A 6 -42.26 -14.20 -12.83
CA VAL A 6 -41.34 -14.02 -11.70
C VAL A 6 -40.65 -12.66 -11.91
N PRO A 7 -40.70 -11.72 -10.95
CA PRO A 7 -40.05 -10.44 -11.09
C PRO A 7 -38.53 -10.69 -11.17
N THR A 8 -37.94 -10.42 -12.32
CA THR A 8 -36.49 -10.45 -12.50
C THR A 8 -35.89 -9.31 -11.69
N LYS A 9 -35.43 -9.59 -10.46
CA LYS A 9 -34.62 -8.63 -9.69
C LYS A 9 -33.39 -8.25 -10.53
N LYS A 10 -33.26 -6.98 -10.87
CA LYS A 10 -32.06 -6.47 -11.55
C LYS A 10 -30.83 -6.80 -10.72
N VAL A 11 -29.83 -7.41 -11.35
CA VAL A 11 -28.52 -7.65 -10.71
C VAL A 11 -27.95 -6.30 -10.25
N PRO A 12 -27.50 -6.16 -8.98
CA PRO A 12 -26.92 -4.91 -8.49
C PRO A 12 -25.70 -4.49 -9.33
N SER A 13 -25.38 -3.19 -9.32
CA SER A 13 -24.20 -2.69 -10.04
C SER A 13 -22.90 -3.28 -9.52
N ALA A 14 -21.85 -3.31 -10.36
CA ALA A 14 -20.52 -3.78 -9.97
C ALA A 14 -19.98 -3.03 -8.74
N LEU A 15 -20.27 -1.75 -8.63
CA LEU A 15 -19.88 -0.92 -7.50
C LEU A 15 -20.60 -1.36 -6.20
N THR A 16 -21.92 -1.57 -6.26
CA THR A 16 -22.72 -2.01 -5.11
C THR A 16 -22.22 -3.37 -4.59
N ILE A 17 -21.97 -4.32 -5.50
CA ILE A 17 -21.43 -5.64 -5.15
C ILE A 17 -20.01 -5.50 -4.57
N GLY A 18 -19.19 -4.63 -5.16
CA GLY A 18 -17.83 -4.37 -4.71
C GLY A 18 -17.76 -3.78 -3.30
N ILE A 19 -18.63 -2.82 -2.99
CA ILE A 19 -18.74 -2.22 -1.64
C ILE A 19 -19.19 -3.28 -0.61
N ALA A 20 -20.22 -4.06 -0.93
CA ALA A 20 -20.67 -5.14 -0.05
C ALA A 20 -19.56 -6.17 0.19
N ARG A 21 -18.81 -6.52 -0.85
CA ARG A 21 -17.65 -7.40 -0.74
C ARG A 21 -16.53 -6.78 0.11
N GLY A 22 -16.21 -5.52 -0.09
CA GLY A 22 -15.24 -4.80 0.73
C GLY A 22 -15.57 -4.87 2.22
N GLY A 23 -16.84 -4.67 2.58
CA GLY A 23 -17.32 -4.83 3.95
C GLY A 23 -17.13 -6.24 4.51
N LEU A 24 -17.35 -7.27 3.69
CA LEU A 24 -17.07 -8.67 4.08
C LEU A 24 -15.57 -8.93 4.26
N GLU A 25 -14.74 -8.41 3.39
CA GLU A 25 -13.27 -8.53 3.47
C GLU A 25 -12.72 -7.82 4.71
N ILE A 26 -13.20 -6.62 5.02
CA ILE A 26 -12.85 -5.89 6.26
C ILE A 26 -13.24 -6.73 7.49
N LYS A 27 -14.48 -7.27 7.51
CA LYS A 27 -14.93 -8.11 8.61
C LYS A 27 -14.09 -9.38 8.75
N GLN A 28 -13.68 -9.97 7.64
CA GLN A 28 -12.80 -11.14 7.62
C GLN A 28 -11.41 -10.78 8.16
N PHE A 29 -10.83 -9.66 7.73
CA PHE A 29 -9.56 -9.14 8.23
C PHE A 29 -9.62 -8.91 9.75
N MET A 30 -10.64 -8.20 10.23
CA MET A 30 -10.81 -7.91 11.67
C MET A 30 -11.00 -9.14 12.55
N ARG A 31 -11.45 -10.27 11.98
CA ARG A 31 -11.54 -11.55 12.68
C ARG A 31 -10.21 -12.29 12.82
N GLN A 32 -9.24 -11.97 12.00
CA GLN A 32 -7.89 -12.51 12.04
C GLN A 32 -7.04 -11.68 13.01
N ARG A 33 -7.28 -11.82 14.32
CA ARG A 33 -6.67 -10.99 15.37
C ARG A 33 -5.16 -10.87 15.26
N GLU A 34 -4.47 -11.97 14.97
CA GLU A 34 -3.02 -12.02 14.80
C GLU A 34 -2.56 -11.15 13.63
N SER A 35 -3.23 -11.26 12.48
CA SER A 35 -2.94 -10.44 11.30
C SER A 35 -3.21 -8.95 11.56
N VAL A 36 -4.31 -8.62 12.23
CA VAL A 36 -4.66 -7.23 12.58
C VAL A 36 -3.62 -6.63 13.51
N VAL A 37 -3.31 -7.33 14.61
CA VAL A 37 -2.31 -6.88 15.59
C VAL A 37 -0.96 -6.70 14.92
N PHE A 38 -0.49 -7.68 14.14
CA PHE A 38 0.80 -7.57 13.47
C PHE A 38 0.82 -6.43 12.44
N THR A 39 -0.19 -6.30 11.60
CA THR A 39 -0.26 -5.25 10.57
C THR A 39 -0.27 -3.85 11.17
N LEU A 40 -0.97 -3.65 12.29
CA LEU A 40 -1.09 -2.34 12.92
C LEU A 40 0.03 -2.04 13.93
N ALA A 41 0.47 -3.03 14.71
CA ALA A 41 1.47 -2.84 15.74
C ALA A 41 2.92 -2.86 15.20
N PHE A 42 3.19 -3.62 14.13
CA PHE A 42 4.54 -3.79 13.60
C PHE A 42 5.20 -2.45 13.18
N PRO A 43 4.53 -1.54 12.44
CA PRO A 43 5.11 -0.24 12.13
C PRO A 43 5.41 0.61 13.37
N ILE A 44 4.53 0.55 14.38
CA ILE A 44 4.72 1.27 15.65
C ILE A 44 5.89 0.70 16.43
N MET A 45 6.01 -0.63 16.46
CA MET A 45 7.13 -1.31 17.10
C MET A 45 8.47 -0.96 16.43
N LEU A 46 8.49 -0.92 15.10
CA LEU A 46 9.68 -0.47 14.37
C LEU A 46 9.99 1.00 14.66
N LEU A 47 8.98 1.87 14.71
CA LEU A 47 9.17 3.27 15.11
C LEU A 47 9.74 3.37 16.51
N ALA A 48 9.25 2.56 17.46
CA ALA A 48 9.77 2.52 18.83
C ALA A 48 11.25 2.07 18.87
N ILE A 49 11.60 1.02 18.14
CA ILE A 49 12.99 0.52 18.08
C ILE A 49 13.90 1.56 17.42
N PHE A 50 13.59 1.97 16.19
CA PHE A 50 14.45 2.87 15.44
C PHE A 50 14.49 4.28 16.06
N GLY A 51 13.36 4.80 16.54
CA GLY A 51 13.31 6.10 17.22
C GLY A 51 14.05 6.14 18.54
N SER A 52 14.20 4.99 19.22
CA SER A 52 14.99 4.89 20.46
C SER A 52 16.49 4.67 20.20
N VAL A 53 16.85 4.03 19.09
CA VAL A 53 18.25 3.74 18.73
C VAL A 53 18.88 4.93 18.00
N PHE A 54 18.15 5.55 17.08
CA PHE A 54 18.62 6.68 16.28
C PHE A 54 18.08 7.99 16.87
N THR A 55 18.76 8.50 17.87
CA THR A 55 18.39 9.75 18.56
C THR A 55 19.03 11.00 17.97
N ASN A 56 19.94 10.83 16.98
CA ASN A 56 20.63 11.94 16.37
C ASN A 56 19.67 12.79 15.53
N GLU A 57 19.85 14.10 15.58
CA GLU A 57 19.21 15.01 14.65
C GLU A 57 19.86 14.89 13.26
N LEU A 58 19.02 14.86 12.24
CA LEU A 58 19.41 14.98 10.86
C LEU A 58 19.61 16.47 10.51
N THR A 59 19.77 16.77 9.25
CA THR A 59 19.84 18.15 8.76
C THR A 59 18.59 18.96 9.19
N ASP A 60 18.77 20.24 9.53
CA ASP A 60 17.69 21.20 9.83
C ASP A 60 16.82 20.84 11.07
N GLY A 61 17.37 20.20 12.08
CA GLY A 61 16.66 19.87 13.32
C GLY A 61 15.60 18.78 13.14
N VAL A 62 15.60 18.07 12.02
CA VAL A 62 14.72 16.92 11.78
C VAL A 62 15.19 15.74 12.58
N THR A 63 14.34 15.15 13.40
CA THR A 63 14.65 13.92 14.10
C THR A 63 14.55 12.72 13.18
N PHE A 64 15.37 11.67 13.43
CA PHE A 64 15.25 10.42 12.70
C PHE A 64 13.84 9.84 12.76
N SER A 65 13.16 9.96 13.92
CA SER A 65 11.78 9.48 14.08
C SER A 65 10.81 10.16 13.11
N GLN A 66 10.96 11.45 12.85
CA GLN A 66 10.11 12.19 11.91
C GLN A 66 10.37 11.74 10.46
N TYR A 67 11.63 11.55 10.09
CA TYR A 67 12.02 10.98 8.80
C TYR A 67 11.45 9.56 8.63
N PHE A 68 11.59 8.74 9.66
CA PHE A 68 11.18 7.33 9.66
C PHE A 68 9.66 7.15 9.56
N VAL A 69 8.87 8.00 10.24
CA VAL A 69 7.39 7.96 10.14
C VAL A 69 6.94 8.16 8.70
N ALA A 70 7.53 9.11 7.97
CA ALA A 70 7.22 9.32 6.55
C ALA A 70 7.51 8.06 5.70
N GLY A 71 8.67 7.45 5.92
CA GLY A 71 9.05 6.19 5.28
C GLY A 71 8.10 5.03 5.63
N MET A 72 7.71 4.91 6.90
CA MET A 72 6.79 3.85 7.36
C MET A 72 5.38 4.00 6.81
N ILE A 73 4.87 5.22 6.62
CA ILE A 73 3.58 5.44 5.94
C ILE A 73 3.66 4.92 4.50
N ALA A 74 4.70 5.29 3.76
CA ALA A 74 4.91 4.82 2.39
C ALA A 74 5.08 3.29 2.32
N SER A 75 5.86 2.72 3.24
CA SER A 75 6.01 1.27 3.38
C SER A 75 4.67 0.57 3.64
N GLY A 76 3.82 1.17 4.47
CA GLY A 76 2.47 0.68 4.75
C GLY A 76 1.60 0.57 3.48
N LEU A 77 1.69 1.53 2.55
CA LEU A 77 0.99 1.46 1.25
C LEU A 77 1.38 0.20 0.46
N VAL A 78 2.68 -0.10 0.43
CA VAL A 78 3.20 -1.27 -0.28
C VAL A 78 2.89 -2.57 0.46
N ASN A 79 2.99 -2.60 1.78
CA ASN A 79 2.69 -3.80 2.57
C ASN A 79 1.21 -4.18 2.48
N THR A 80 0.30 -3.22 2.67
CA THR A 80 -1.15 -3.49 2.63
C THR A 80 -1.69 -3.65 1.21
N GLY A 81 -1.20 -2.86 0.24
CA GLY A 81 -1.66 -2.94 -1.14
C GLY A 81 -0.95 -4.03 -1.93
N PHE A 82 0.37 -3.95 -2.06
CA PHE A 82 1.13 -4.86 -2.91
C PHE A 82 1.37 -6.22 -2.24
N GLN A 83 2.05 -6.25 -1.09
CA GLN A 83 2.46 -7.51 -0.47
C GLN A 83 1.26 -8.37 -0.08
N GLN A 84 0.29 -7.78 0.62
CA GLN A 84 -0.89 -8.52 1.10
C GLN A 84 -1.68 -9.12 -0.07
N LEU A 85 -1.96 -8.36 -1.14
CA LEU A 85 -2.72 -8.87 -2.27
C LEU A 85 -1.95 -9.87 -3.11
N ALA A 86 -0.66 -9.63 -3.34
CA ALA A 86 0.21 -10.56 -4.06
C ALA A 86 0.33 -11.94 -3.37
N ILE A 87 0.13 -11.99 -2.04
CA ILE A 87 0.11 -13.22 -1.25
C ILE A 87 -1.31 -13.81 -1.16
N MET A 88 -2.32 -13.00 -0.82
CA MET A 88 -3.67 -13.48 -0.53
C MET A 88 -4.40 -14.01 -1.76
N ILE A 89 -4.21 -13.41 -2.95
CA ILE A 89 -4.90 -13.86 -4.17
C ILE A 89 -4.50 -15.30 -4.56
N PRO A 90 -3.20 -15.69 -4.58
CA PRO A 90 -2.80 -17.09 -4.74
C PRO A 90 -3.40 -18.02 -3.68
N VAL A 91 -3.43 -17.61 -2.42
CA VAL A 91 -4.02 -18.39 -1.32
C VAL A 91 -5.52 -18.60 -1.56
N GLU A 92 -6.27 -17.54 -1.90
CA GLU A 92 -7.69 -17.65 -2.24
C GLU A 92 -7.95 -18.55 -3.46
N SER A 93 -7.03 -18.54 -4.43
CA SER A 93 -7.09 -19.43 -5.58
C SER A 93 -6.95 -20.90 -5.18
N ASP A 94 -5.95 -21.22 -4.34
CA ASP A 94 -5.71 -22.60 -3.87
C ASP A 94 -6.88 -23.15 -3.03
N PHE A 95 -7.51 -22.31 -2.22
CA PHE A 95 -8.72 -22.66 -1.47
C PHE A 95 -10.00 -22.72 -2.34
N GLY A 96 -9.90 -22.49 -3.65
CA GLY A 96 -11.03 -22.54 -4.58
C GLY A 96 -12.01 -21.37 -4.42
N THR A 97 -11.67 -20.34 -3.64
CA THR A 97 -12.53 -19.16 -3.44
C THR A 97 -12.81 -18.44 -4.76
N LEU A 98 -11.77 -18.26 -5.59
CA LEU A 98 -11.95 -17.63 -6.90
C LEU A 98 -12.86 -18.42 -7.83
N LYS A 99 -12.79 -19.76 -7.81
CA LYS A 99 -13.67 -20.64 -8.60
C LYS A 99 -15.13 -20.51 -8.16
N ARG A 100 -15.38 -20.46 -6.85
CA ARG A 100 -16.73 -20.26 -6.30
C ARG A 100 -17.29 -18.87 -6.68
N LEU A 101 -16.46 -17.83 -6.64
CA LEU A 101 -16.87 -16.49 -7.04
C LEU A 101 -17.19 -16.41 -8.55
N ARG A 102 -16.43 -17.11 -9.39
CA ARG A 102 -16.74 -17.21 -10.83
C ARG A 102 -18.10 -17.81 -11.10
N GLY A 103 -18.57 -18.74 -10.27
CA GLY A 103 -19.91 -19.35 -10.37
C GLY A 103 -21.05 -18.42 -9.97
N THR A 104 -20.77 -17.22 -9.47
CA THR A 104 -21.78 -16.21 -9.12
C THR A 104 -21.90 -15.17 -10.23
N PRO A 105 -23.04 -14.43 -10.36
CA PRO A 105 -23.19 -13.35 -11.34
C PRO A 105 -22.40 -12.08 -10.97
N MET A 106 -21.25 -12.23 -10.33
CA MET A 106 -20.40 -11.13 -9.89
C MET A 106 -19.36 -10.78 -10.96
N PRO A 107 -19.31 -9.53 -11.44
CA PRO A 107 -18.25 -9.09 -12.36
C PRO A 107 -16.89 -9.01 -11.66
N ALA A 108 -15.81 -9.24 -12.42
CA ALA A 108 -14.44 -9.19 -11.89
C ALA A 108 -14.08 -7.85 -11.24
N SER A 109 -14.61 -6.75 -11.79
CA SER A 109 -14.44 -5.41 -11.22
C SER A 109 -14.92 -5.32 -9.76
N SER A 110 -16.01 -6.01 -9.39
CA SER A 110 -16.50 -6.03 -8.00
C SER A 110 -15.50 -6.68 -7.03
N TYR A 111 -14.79 -7.71 -7.49
CA TYR A 111 -13.73 -8.34 -6.70
C TYR A 111 -12.58 -7.35 -6.43
N PHE A 112 -12.12 -6.65 -7.47
CA PHE A 112 -11.05 -5.66 -7.34
C PHE A 112 -11.45 -4.45 -6.49
N ILE A 113 -12.69 -3.97 -6.65
CA ILE A 113 -13.23 -2.90 -5.80
C ILE A 113 -13.25 -3.34 -4.33
N GLY A 114 -13.69 -4.58 -4.04
CA GLY A 114 -13.65 -5.12 -2.69
C GLY A 114 -12.24 -5.15 -2.10
N LYS A 115 -11.24 -5.60 -2.87
CA LYS A 115 -9.83 -5.60 -2.47
C LYS A 115 -9.28 -4.18 -2.25
N ALA A 116 -9.61 -3.23 -3.13
CA ALA A 116 -9.18 -1.84 -2.97
C ALA A 116 -9.77 -1.21 -1.70
N ILE A 117 -11.02 -1.50 -1.37
CA ILE A 117 -11.67 -0.99 -0.16
C ILE A 117 -10.99 -1.51 1.11
N VAL A 118 -10.70 -2.80 1.20
CA VAL A 118 -10.03 -3.34 2.40
C VAL A 118 -8.61 -2.79 2.55
N VAL A 119 -7.88 -2.65 1.45
CA VAL A 119 -6.53 -2.04 1.46
C VAL A 119 -6.62 -0.60 1.97
N PHE A 120 -7.51 0.21 1.41
CA PHE A 120 -7.66 1.62 1.78
C PHE A 120 -8.06 1.78 3.25
N VAL A 121 -9.03 1.00 3.74
CA VAL A 121 -9.48 1.06 5.13
C VAL A 121 -8.37 0.61 6.09
N THR A 122 -7.70 -0.50 5.79
CA THR A 122 -6.60 -1.00 6.63
C THR A 122 -5.46 0.02 6.68
N MET A 123 -5.13 0.61 5.53
CA MET A 123 -4.11 1.65 5.43
C MET A 123 -4.48 2.90 6.22
N ALA A 124 -5.72 3.37 6.12
CA ALA A 124 -6.19 4.53 6.88
C ALA A 124 -6.05 4.32 8.41
N PHE A 125 -6.43 3.13 8.89
CA PHE A 125 -6.23 2.77 10.31
C PHE A 125 -4.75 2.71 10.69
N GLN A 126 -3.91 2.10 9.86
CA GLN A 126 -2.47 1.99 10.10
C GLN A 126 -1.80 3.37 10.18
N VAL A 127 -2.11 4.25 9.23
CA VAL A 127 -1.59 5.62 9.19
C VAL A 127 -2.03 6.40 10.43
N LEU A 128 -3.32 6.33 10.76
CA LEU A 128 -3.86 7.00 11.95
C LEU A 128 -3.12 6.57 13.21
N LEU A 129 -2.96 5.27 13.43
CA LEU A 129 -2.27 4.74 14.61
C LEU A 129 -0.79 5.12 14.62
N LEU A 130 -0.13 5.08 13.46
CA LEU A 130 1.28 5.45 13.34
C LEU A 130 1.49 6.95 13.62
N LEU A 131 0.61 7.82 13.14
CA LEU A 131 0.67 9.25 13.42
C LEU A 131 0.38 9.55 14.89
N ILE A 132 -0.61 8.90 15.49
CA ILE A 132 -0.89 9.05 16.94
C ILE A 132 0.34 8.63 17.75
N ALA A 133 0.94 7.48 17.45
CA ALA A 133 2.13 7.01 18.12
C ALA A 133 3.33 7.95 17.90
N GLY A 134 3.53 8.43 16.68
CA GLY A 134 4.60 9.36 16.32
C GLY A 134 4.51 10.68 17.08
N VAL A 135 3.31 11.26 17.15
CA VAL A 135 3.09 12.52 17.87
C VAL A 135 3.22 12.34 19.39
N LEU A 136 2.59 11.31 19.96
CA LEU A 136 2.54 11.14 21.41
C LEU A 136 3.87 10.69 22.04
N PHE A 137 4.62 9.84 21.35
CA PHE A 137 5.80 9.19 21.93
C PHE A 137 7.13 9.65 21.32
N PHE A 138 7.09 10.23 20.11
CA PHE A 138 8.33 10.55 19.37
C PHE A 138 8.41 12.01 18.92
N GLY A 139 7.47 12.87 19.36
CA GLY A 139 7.51 14.31 19.06
C GLY A 139 7.41 14.64 17.56
N VAL A 140 6.76 13.77 16.77
CA VAL A 140 6.58 14.00 15.33
C VAL A 140 5.65 15.19 15.12
N ASN A 141 6.10 16.19 14.38
CA ASN A 141 5.31 17.37 14.06
C ASN A 141 4.37 17.08 12.88
N LEU A 142 3.10 17.39 13.05
CA LEU A 142 2.13 17.35 11.97
C LEU A 142 2.22 18.60 11.10
N PRO A 143 1.98 18.48 9.79
CA PRO A 143 1.98 19.64 8.89
C PRO A 143 0.90 20.66 9.31
N THR A 144 1.27 21.92 9.35
CA THR A 144 0.32 23.03 9.59
C THR A 144 -0.21 23.61 8.27
N ASP A 145 0.52 23.42 7.16
CA ASP A 145 0.14 23.90 5.83
C ASP A 145 -0.93 22.97 5.18
N PRO A 146 -2.10 23.53 4.80
CA PRO A 146 -3.13 22.77 4.07
C PRO A 146 -2.63 22.16 2.75
N ALA A 147 -1.65 22.75 2.06
CA ALA A 147 -1.09 22.22 0.83
C ALA A 147 -0.36 20.88 1.07
N LYS A 148 0.29 20.71 2.23
CA LYS A 148 0.91 19.44 2.63
C LYS A 148 -0.13 18.35 2.87
N TRP A 149 -1.28 18.69 3.45
CA TRP A 149 -2.39 17.75 3.63
C TRP A 149 -3.04 17.35 2.30
N PHE A 150 -3.11 18.27 1.33
CA PHE A 150 -3.53 17.92 -0.02
C PHE A 150 -2.56 16.93 -0.67
N THR A 151 -1.25 17.20 -0.54
CA THR A 151 -0.19 16.28 -1.00
C THR A 151 -0.29 14.93 -0.34
N PHE A 152 -0.48 14.88 0.98
CA PHE A 152 -0.71 13.64 1.72
C PHE A 152 -1.90 12.84 1.19
N THR A 153 -3.01 13.53 0.96
CA THR A 153 -4.27 12.88 0.54
C THR A 153 -4.12 12.20 -0.83
N TRP A 154 -3.55 12.91 -1.82
CA TRP A 154 -3.37 12.28 -3.14
C TRP A 154 -2.31 11.17 -3.11
N LEU A 155 -1.26 11.30 -2.30
CA LEU A 155 -0.27 10.24 -2.11
C LEU A 155 -0.91 8.98 -1.54
N ILE A 156 -1.75 9.11 -0.51
CA ILE A 156 -2.48 7.96 0.07
C ILE A 156 -3.40 7.33 -0.98
N ILE A 157 -4.18 8.12 -1.70
CA ILE A 157 -5.14 7.60 -2.69
C ILE A 157 -4.42 6.94 -3.86
N LEU A 158 -3.50 7.66 -4.50
CA LEU A 158 -2.79 7.18 -5.69
C LEU A 158 -1.79 6.06 -5.33
N GLY A 159 -1.08 6.20 -4.21
CA GLY A 159 -0.16 5.19 -3.72
C GLY A 159 -0.87 3.88 -3.34
N SER A 160 -2.03 3.96 -2.68
CA SER A 160 -2.86 2.77 -2.39
C SER A 160 -3.37 2.12 -3.68
N ALA A 161 -3.84 2.92 -4.65
CA ALA A 161 -4.31 2.43 -5.94
C ALA A 161 -3.17 1.74 -6.74
N ALA A 162 -1.99 2.37 -6.78
CA ALA A 162 -0.80 1.82 -7.44
C ALA A 162 -0.36 0.51 -6.77
N SER A 163 -0.23 0.50 -5.44
CA SER A 163 0.15 -0.70 -4.69
C SER A 163 -0.87 -1.83 -4.86
N THR A 164 -2.17 -1.52 -4.82
CA THR A 164 -3.25 -2.50 -5.05
C THR A 164 -3.15 -3.11 -6.45
N SER A 165 -3.05 -2.27 -7.49
CA SER A 165 -2.97 -2.74 -8.88
C SER A 165 -1.72 -3.59 -9.12
N LEU A 166 -0.58 -3.18 -8.60
CA LEU A 166 0.67 -3.93 -8.67
C LEU A 166 0.60 -5.25 -7.90
N GLY A 167 -0.02 -5.26 -6.71
CA GLY A 167 -0.22 -6.48 -5.92
C GLY A 167 -1.06 -7.52 -6.67
N ILE A 168 -2.15 -7.08 -7.31
CA ILE A 168 -2.98 -7.94 -8.16
C ILE A 168 -2.17 -8.43 -9.37
N ALA A 169 -1.44 -7.53 -10.06
CA ALA A 169 -0.61 -7.88 -11.19
C ALA A 169 0.47 -8.91 -10.82
N PHE A 170 1.14 -8.73 -9.69
CA PHE A 170 2.20 -9.62 -9.22
C PHE A 170 1.66 -10.95 -8.68
N SER A 171 0.40 -11.00 -8.28
CA SER A 171 -0.22 -12.20 -7.70
C SER A 171 -0.15 -13.43 -8.61
N VAL A 172 0.05 -13.25 -9.91
CA VAL A 172 0.16 -14.36 -10.88
C VAL A 172 1.52 -15.06 -10.88
N ILE A 173 2.56 -14.44 -10.30
CA ILE A 173 3.93 -14.96 -10.29
C ILE A 173 4.10 -16.15 -9.34
N PRO A 174 3.61 -16.11 -8.08
CA PRO A 174 3.69 -17.27 -7.21
C PRO A 174 2.90 -18.45 -7.77
N LYS A 175 3.50 -19.64 -7.80
CA LYS A 175 2.87 -20.85 -8.32
C LYS A 175 1.74 -21.39 -7.44
N SER A 176 1.76 -21.08 -6.14
CA SER A 176 0.79 -21.53 -5.14
C SER A 176 0.69 -20.54 -3.99
N GLY A 177 -0.38 -20.58 -3.22
CA GLY A 177 -0.54 -19.80 -1.99
C GLY A 177 0.54 -20.12 -0.97
N ARG A 178 0.98 -21.39 -0.90
CA ARG A 178 2.07 -21.81 0.00
C ARG A 178 3.41 -21.13 -0.34
N SER A 179 3.72 -20.93 -1.63
CA SER A 179 4.95 -20.29 -2.07
C SER A 179 4.86 -18.76 -2.16
N ALA A 180 3.66 -18.19 -2.04
CA ALA A 180 3.41 -16.77 -2.29
C ALA A 180 4.24 -15.86 -1.37
N SER A 181 4.24 -16.13 -0.07
CA SER A 181 5.01 -15.33 0.88
C SER A 181 6.51 -15.40 0.61
N ALA A 182 7.04 -16.59 0.30
CA ALA A 182 8.47 -16.79 0.02
C ALA A 182 8.93 -16.04 -1.25
N VAL A 183 8.03 -15.80 -2.21
CA VAL A 183 8.34 -15.05 -3.44
C VAL A 183 8.17 -13.55 -3.24
N VAL A 184 7.10 -13.14 -2.57
CA VAL A 184 6.70 -11.72 -2.45
C VAL A 184 7.48 -10.98 -1.38
N SER A 185 7.66 -11.59 -0.19
CA SER A 185 8.27 -10.88 0.95
C SER A 185 9.70 -10.42 0.71
N PRO A 186 10.61 -11.20 0.10
CA PRO A 186 11.95 -10.71 -0.21
C PRO A 186 11.96 -9.50 -1.13
N VAL A 187 11.07 -9.47 -2.13
CA VAL A 187 10.95 -8.33 -3.06
C VAL A 187 10.58 -7.05 -2.29
N VAL A 188 9.60 -7.14 -1.41
CA VAL A 188 9.16 -5.97 -0.60
C VAL A 188 10.25 -5.52 0.35
N ILE A 189 10.90 -6.44 1.04
CA ILE A 189 11.99 -6.12 1.98
C ILE A 189 13.13 -5.41 1.25
N ILE A 190 13.59 -5.94 0.12
CA ILE A 190 14.65 -5.31 -0.68
C ILE A 190 14.24 -3.90 -1.13
N LEU A 191 13.02 -3.74 -1.61
CA LEU A 191 12.52 -2.43 -2.02
C LEU A 191 12.48 -1.43 -0.85
N GLN A 192 12.10 -1.86 0.35
CA GLN A 192 12.09 -1.01 1.55
C GLN A 192 13.49 -0.54 1.95
N PHE A 193 14.48 -1.43 1.88
CA PHE A 193 15.87 -1.04 2.15
C PHE A 193 16.40 -0.04 1.13
N PHE A 194 16.10 -0.21 -0.14
CA PHE A 194 16.61 0.65 -1.21
C PHE A 194 15.88 1.99 -1.32
N SER A 195 14.65 2.07 -0.84
CA SER A 195 13.78 3.25 -1.05
C SER A 195 13.82 4.27 0.09
N GLY A 196 14.77 4.14 1.02
CA GLY A 196 14.90 5.09 2.13
C GLY A 196 13.76 4.98 3.17
N VAL A 197 13.25 3.74 3.40
CA VAL A 197 12.29 3.48 4.48
C VAL A 197 13.01 3.31 5.81
N PHE A 198 14.08 2.53 5.83
CA PHE A 198 14.82 2.19 7.06
C PHE A 198 16.07 3.03 7.28
N PHE A 199 16.63 3.58 6.22
CA PHE A 199 17.84 4.40 6.25
C PHE A 199 17.59 5.74 5.55
N VAL A 200 18.42 6.73 5.85
CA VAL A 200 18.41 7.99 5.10
C VAL A 200 18.80 7.69 3.65
N PHE A 201 17.96 8.11 2.71
CA PHE A 201 18.09 7.72 1.30
C PHE A 201 19.40 8.19 0.67
N THR A 202 19.87 9.38 1.06
CA THR A 202 21.11 9.95 0.56
C THR A 202 22.36 9.26 1.06
N ASP A 203 22.28 8.51 2.17
CA ASP A 203 23.39 7.74 2.70
C ASP A 203 23.59 6.38 1.99
N LEU A 204 22.61 6.00 1.16
CA LEU A 204 22.70 4.77 0.37
C LEU A 204 23.73 4.91 -0.77
N PRO A 205 24.42 3.83 -1.15
CA PRO A 205 25.27 3.83 -2.33
C PRO A 205 24.52 4.28 -3.60
N GLY A 206 25.19 5.04 -4.46
CA GLY A 206 24.56 5.64 -5.65
C GLY A 206 23.85 4.63 -6.57
N TRP A 207 24.39 3.41 -6.71
CA TRP A 207 23.75 2.35 -7.48
C TRP A 207 22.42 1.88 -6.87
N MET A 208 22.30 1.86 -5.53
CA MET A 208 21.06 1.55 -4.84
C MET A 208 20.00 2.63 -5.08
N GLN A 209 20.41 3.90 -5.01
CA GLN A 209 19.53 5.04 -5.28
C GLN A 209 18.99 5.00 -6.72
N GLN A 210 19.85 4.67 -7.71
CA GLN A 210 19.45 4.53 -9.11
C GLN A 210 18.44 3.39 -9.32
N VAL A 211 18.69 2.23 -8.71
CA VAL A 211 17.76 1.10 -8.76
C VAL A 211 16.44 1.45 -8.09
N ALA A 212 16.48 2.07 -6.91
CA ALA A 212 15.29 2.48 -6.19
C ALA A 212 14.44 3.47 -6.99
N ALA A 213 15.06 4.41 -7.74
CA ALA A 213 14.38 5.41 -8.55
C ALA A 213 13.49 4.81 -9.65
N ILE A 214 13.70 3.55 -10.04
CA ILE A 214 12.83 2.84 -10.98
C ILE A 214 11.48 2.49 -10.32
N PHE A 215 11.46 2.18 -9.03
CA PHE A 215 10.30 1.65 -8.33
C PHE A 215 9.45 2.73 -7.66
N PRO A 216 8.13 2.52 -7.52
CA PRO A 216 7.23 3.53 -6.97
C PRO A 216 7.46 3.81 -5.49
N LEU A 217 7.99 2.86 -4.71
CA LEU A 217 8.18 3.03 -3.26
C LEU A 217 9.12 4.19 -2.93
N LYS A 218 10.22 4.36 -3.66
CA LYS A 218 11.15 5.51 -3.48
C LYS A 218 10.41 6.84 -3.61
N TRP A 219 9.54 6.96 -4.58
CA TRP A 219 8.77 8.18 -4.84
C TRP A 219 7.67 8.38 -3.79
N MET A 220 7.05 7.30 -3.31
CA MET A 220 6.11 7.36 -2.19
C MET A 220 6.81 7.82 -0.90
N THR A 221 8.02 7.32 -0.60
CA THR A 221 8.78 7.75 0.58
C THR A 221 9.19 9.22 0.47
N GLN A 222 9.71 9.65 -0.67
CA GLN A 222 10.07 11.05 -0.91
C GLN A 222 8.84 11.97 -0.82
N GLY A 223 7.72 11.58 -1.43
CA GLY A 223 6.46 12.32 -1.31
C GLY A 223 5.97 12.43 0.12
N MET A 224 6.04 11.36 0.92
CA MET A 224 5.67 11.43 2.34
C MET A 224 6.64 12.31 3.15
N ARG A 225 7.93 12.31 2.82
CA ARG A 225 8.89 13.24 3.43
C ARG A 225 8.55 14.70 3.12
N SER A 226 8.15 15.03 1.90
CA SER A 226 7.72 16.40 1.57
C SER A 226 6.51 16.90 2.37
N VAL A 227 5.70 15.96 2.89
CA VAL A 227 4.56 16.27 3.76
C VAL A 227 5.01 16.54 5.19
N PHE A 228 5.80 15.63 5.77
CA PHE A 228 6.09 15.63 7.21
C PHE A 228 7.39 16.35 7.59
N LEU A 229 8.27 16.63 6.65
CA LEU A 229 9.52 17.34 6.90
C LEU A 229 9.42 18.83 6.52
N PRO A 230 10.27 19.69 7.11
CA PRO A 230 10.36 21.09 6.72
C PRO A 230 10.85 21.21 5.27
N ASP A 231 10.46 22.29 4.60
CA ASP A 231 10.80 22.49 3.19
C ASP A 231 12.31 22.71 2.96
N SER A 232 13.02 23.19 3.98
CA SER A 232 14.49 23.30 3.98
C SER A 232 15.18 21.95 3.80
N PHE A 233 14.59 20.87 4.31
CA PHE A 233 15.12 19.52 4.18
C PHE A 233 15.14 19.03 2.72
N ALA A 234 14.40 19.67 1.81
CA ALA A 234 14.44 19.37 0.38
C ALA A 234 15.85 19.46 -0.22
N THR A 235 16.69 20.34 0.31
CA THR A 235 18.08 20.49 -0.13
C THR A 235 18.95 19.28 0.18
N ALA A 236 18.55 18.49 1.17
CA ALA A 236 19.21 17.22 1.53
C ALA A 236 18.76 16.02 0.67
N GLU A 237 17.73 16.18 -0.17
CA GLU A 237 17.35 15.14 -1.14
C GLU A 237 18.32 15.12 -2.33
N VAL A 238 18.44 13.99 -3.02
CA VAL A 238 19.38 13.77 -4.13
C VAL A 238 19.24 14.83 -5.23
N ALA A 239 18.02 15.29 -5.51
CA ALA A 239 17.75 16.30 -6.52
C ALA A 239 17.76 17.75 -5.95
N GLY A 240 18.04 17.94 -4.66
CA GLY A 240 17.92 19.24 -3.99
C GLY A 240 16.49 19.81 -3.94
N SER A 241 15.50 18.98 -4.21
CA SER A 241 14.07 19.36 -4.23
C SER A 241 13.17 18.17 -4.00
N TRP A 242 11.91 18.40 -3.61
CA TRP A 242 10.93 17.33 -3.39
C TRP A 242 10.45 16.61 -4.66
N GLU A 243 10.68 17.19 -5.84
CA GLU A 243 10.24 16.62 -7.13
C GLU A 243 8.77 16.13 -7.12
N THR A 244 7.86 16.88 -6.51
CA THR A 244 6.47 16.44 -6.24
C THR A 244 5.72 16.07 -7.52
N GLU A 245 5.91 16.83 -8.62
CA GLU A 245 5.30 16.54 -9.92
C GLU A 245 5.81 15.23 -10.51
N LYS A 246 7.11 15.00 -10.45
CA LYS A 246 7.73 13.76 -10.92
C LYS A 246 7.28 12.57 -10.07
N THR A 247 7.17 12.76 -8.75
CA THR A 247 6.60 11.77 -7.83
C THR A 247 5.20 11.36 -8.25
N PHE A 248 4.32 12.34 -8.52
CA PHE A 248 2.97 12.08 -9.01
C PHE A 248 2.97 11.29 -10.32
N LEU A 249 3.75 11.74 -11.31
CA LEU A 249 3.79 11.09 -12.63
C LEU A 249 4.31 9.66 -12.57
N ILE A 250 5.34 9.39 -11.77
CA ILE A 250 5.89 8.04 -11.65
C ILE A 250 4.92 7.11 -10.93
N ILE A 251 4.29 7.54 -9.83
CA ILE A 251 3.31 6.71 -9.15
C ILE A 251 2.09 6.45 -10.05
N LEU A 252 1.65 7.47 -10.81
CA LEU A 252 0.56 7.33 -11.79
C LEU A 252 0.93 6.36 -12.91
N ALA A 253 2.15 6.43 -13.44
CA ALA A 253 2.63 5.49 -14.47
C ALA A 253 2.62 4.05 -13.95
N TRP A 254 3.09 3.81 -12.72
CA TRP A 254 3.05 2.49 -12.09
C TRP A 254 1.62 2.02 -11.80
N PHE A 255 0.71 2.94 -11.42
CA PHE A 255 -0.71 2.61 -11.26
C PHE A 255 -1.32 2.13 -12.58
N ILE A 256 -1.10 2.87 -13.67
CA ILE A 256 -1.62 2.53 -15.00
C ILE A 256 -1.01 1.21 -15.48
N ALA A 257 0.31 1.03 -15.35
CA ALA A 257 0.98 -0.21 -15.73
C ALA A 257 0.44 -1.41 -14.92
N GLY A 258 0.33 -1.26 -13.60
CA GLY A 258 -0.24 -2.28 -12.73
C GLY A 258 -1.68 -2.62 -13.08
N LEU A 259 -2.51 -1.63 -13.39
CA LEU A 259 -3.90 -1.83 -13.80
C LEU A 259 -3.99 -2.60 -15.14
N ILE A 260 -3.22 -2.18 -16.14
CA ILE A 260 -3.18 -2.86 -17.45
C ILE A 260 -2.73 -4.32 -17.30
N ILE A 261 -1.66 -4.57 -16.55
CA ILE A 261 -1.16 -5.91 -16.30
C ILE A 261 -2.20 -6.73 -15.53
N SER A 262 -2.81 -6.18 -14.50
CA SER A 262 -3.87 -6.85 -13.72
C SER A 262 -5.04 -7.30 -14.60
N ILE A 263 -5.53 -6.41 -15.47
CA ILE A 263 -6.66 -6.73 -16.36
C ILE A 263 -6.29 -7.83 -17.35
N ARG A 264 -5.06 -7.82 -17.86
CA ARG A 264 -4.60 -8.81 -18.85
C ARG A 264 -4.22 -10.16 -18.26
N THR A 265 -3.73 -10.19 -17.04
CA THR A 265 -3.16 -11.41 -16.43
C THR A 265 -4.08 -12.09 -15.42
N PHE A 266 -5.05 -11.37 -14.85
CA PHE A 266 -5.96 -11.95 -13.88
C PHE A 266 -6.84 -13.04 -14.49
N LYS A 267 -6.81 -14.22 -13.88
CA LYS A 267 -7.66 -15.36 -14.24
C LYS A 267 -8.39 -15.87 -13.01
N TRP A 268 -9.71 -16.08 -13.15
CA TRP A 268 -10.53 -16.69 -12.10
C TRP A 268 -10.15 -18.16 -11.81
N ASP A 269 -9.56 -18.81 -12.77
CA ASP A 269 -9.12 -20.20 -12.70
C ASP A 269 -7.65 -20.28 -13.08
N ARG A 270 -6.82 -20.71 -12.13
CA ARG A 270 -5.38 -20.91 -12.31
C ARG A 270 -5.03 -22.37 -12.59
N GLN A 271 -6.00 -23.21 -12.91
CA GLN A 271 -5.66 -24.59 -13.25
C GLN A 271 -4.77 -24.62 -14.51
N LYS A 272 -3.60 -25.25 -14.31
CA LYS A 272 -2.72 -25.70 -15.38
C LYS A 272 -3.37 -26.84 -16.14
#